data_ca34cb9049879fda6605099276799027
#
_entry.id   ca34cb9049879fda6605099276799027
#
_cell.length_a   1.000
_cell.length_b   1.000
_cell.length_c   1.000
_cell.angle_alpha   90.00
_cell.angle_beta   90.00
_cell.angle_gamma   90.00
#
_symmetry.space_group_name_H-M   'P 1'
#
loop_
_entity.id
_entity.type
_entity.pdbx_description
1 polymer ?
#
loop_
_entity_poly.entity_id
_entity_poly.type
_entity_poly.pdbx_seq_one_letter_code
_entity_poly.pdbx_strand_id
1 'polypeptide(L)'
;RVRRRCNMNQTNAITNKNTYTDFIAQLGTANLLETSEPSAVQVREIIARSMELQPLSVEDTAVLARVNDPEMIEEIYTAASQLKEKIYGKRIVLFAPLYVGNMCVNDCAYCAFRSSNKAVHRATLSTDQLQAQVAALEDSGHKRLIMVFGEHARYDAAFMAESVKAAYSVKRGNGEIRRININAAPLDHDNYKIIKEAGIGTYQIFQETYHRPTFARMHPAGTPKS
;
A
#
# COMPACT_ATOMS: atom_id res chain seq x y z
N ARG A 1 -5.70 -21.30 -51.27
CA ARG A 1 -6.13 -20.47 -50.09
C ARG A 1 -6.31 -21.42 -48.92
N VAL A 2 -5.28 -21.59 -48.11
CA VAL A 2 -5.30 -22.40 -46.88
C VAL A 2 -5.36 -21.43 -45.71
N ARG A 3 -6.49 -21.40 -45.00
CA ARG A 3 -6.67 -20.69 -43.75
C ARG A 3 -5.92 -21.46 -42.67
N ARG A 4 -4.79 -20.91 -42.17
CA ARG A 4 -4.15 -21.38 -40.92
C ARG A 4 -5.01 -20.91 -39.76
N ARG A 5 -5.66 -21.84 -39.08
CA ARG A 5 -6.26 -21.63 -37.77
C ARG A 5 -5.12 -21.40 -36.75
N CYS A 6 -5.10 -20.22 -36.15
CA CYS A 6 -4.24 -19.94 -35.00
C CYS A 6 -4.83 -20.67 -33.79
N ASN A 7 -4.19 -21.73 -33.36
CA ASN A 7 -4.54 -22.42 -32.10
C ASN A 7 -4.06 -21.58 -30.93
N MET A 8 -4.95 -20.76 -30.38
CA MET A 8 -4.76 -20.16 -29.06
C MET A 8 -5.28 -21.15 -28.00
N ASN A 9 -4.43 -22.06 -27.58
CA ASN A 9 -4.64 -22.83 -26.33
C ASN A 9 -3.28 -23.33 -25.85
N GLN A 10 -2.56 -22.46 -25.16
CA GLN A 10 -1.62 -22.84 -24.12
C GLN A 10 -1.58 -21.71 -23.09
N THR A 11 -2.63 -21.63 -22.27
CA THR A 11 -2.53 -21.04 -20.95
C THR A 11 -1.69 -21.99 -20.13
N ASN A 12 -0.39 -21.70 -20.03
CA ASN A 12 0.44 -22.26 -18.96
C ASN A 12 -0.10 -21.73 -17.65
N ALA A 13 -1.05 -22.45 -17.07
CA ALA A 13 -1.40 -22.31 -15.67
C ALA A 13 -0.13 -22.69 -14.89
N ILE A 14 0.58 -21.68 -14.40
CA ILE A 14 1.59 -21.86 -13.37
C ILE A 14 0.83 -22.32 -12.13
N THR A 15 0.66 -23.62 -12.01
CA THR A 15 0.23 -24.27 -10.77
C THR A 15 1.38 -24.23 -9.79
N ASN A 16 1.69 -23.04 -9.29
CA ASN A 16 2.51 -22.90 -8.11
C ASN A 16 1.62 -23.29 -6.93
N LYS A 17 1.66 -24.57 -6.57
CA LYS A 17 1.11 -25.10 -5.31
C LYS A 17 2.00 -24.64 -4.14
N ASN A 18 2.20 -23.32 -4.01
CA ASN A 18 2.56 -22.76 -2.73
C ASN A 18 1.29 -22.84 -1.88
N THR A 19 1.21 -23.85 -1.04
CA THR A 19 0.28 -23.88 0.09
C THR A 19 0.68 -22.73 1.00
N TYR A 20 0.19 -21.53 0.71
CA TYR A 20 0.29 -20.42 1.63
C TYR A 20 -0.52 -20.80 2.86
N THR A 21 0.17 -21.13 3.92
CA THR A 21 -0.46 -21.35 5.20
C THR A 21 -1.04 -20.02 5.65
N ASP A 22 -2.32 -20.02 6.03
CA ASP A 22 -2.99 -18.81 6.55
C ASP A 22 -2.28 -18.39 7.84
N PHE A 23 -1.32 -17.47 7.71
CA PHE A 23 -0.52 -16.99 8.84
C PHE A 23 -1.39 -16.26 9.89
N ILE A 24 -2.52 -15.68 9.49
CA ILE A 24 -3.45 -15.01 10.40
C ILE A 24 -4.08 -16.03 11.36
N ALA A 25 -4.49 -17.19 10.84
CA ALA A 25 -4.99 -18.28 11.68
C ALA A 25 -3.92 -18.83 12.64
N GLN A 26 -2.64 -18.84 12.20
CA GLN A 26 -1.50 -19.26 13.04
C GLN A 26 -1.17 -18.29 14.17
N LEU A 27 -1.45 -17.00 14.01
CA LEU A 27 -1.19 -15.99 15.04
C LEU A 27 -2.13 -16.14 16.26
N GLY A 28 -3.19 -16.96 16.18
CA GLY A 28 -4.13 -17.15 17.27
C GLY A 28 -4.88 -15.87 17.70
N THR A 29 -4.86 -14.83 16.85
CA THR A 29 -5.36 -13.49 17.20
C THR A 29 -6.88 -13.42 17.30
N ALA A 30 -7.61 -14.37 16.71
CA ALA A 30 -9.07 -14.36 16.73
C ALA A 30 -9.64 -14.33 18.16
N ASN A 31 -9.05 -15.08 19.08
CA ASN A 31 -9.52 -15.17 20.47
C ASN A 31 -9.14 -13.94 21.32
N LEU A 32 -8.18 -13.13 20.88
CA LEU A 32 -7.71 -11.97 21.64
C LEU A 32 -8.76 -10.84 21.72
N LEU A 33 -9.65 -10.77 20.75
CA LEU A 33 -10.73 -9.78 20.70
C LEU A 33 -12.03 -10.27 21.36
N GLU A 34 -12.13 -11.56 21.68
CA GLU A 34 -13.34 -12.18 22.27
C GLU A 34 -13.34 -12.18 23.80
N THR A 35 -12.29 -11.68 24.43
CA THR A 35 -12.18 -11.61 25.90
C THR A 35 -12.93 -10.39 26.45
N SER A 36 -13.16 -10.37 27.77
CA SER A 36 -13.84 -9.26 28.47
C SER A 36 -13.16 -7.91 28.26
N GLU A 37 -13.90 -6.84 28.50
CA GLU A 37 -13.40 -5.47 28.50
C GLU A 37 -12.20 -5.33 29.46
N PRO A 38 -11.11 -4.67 29.05
CA PRO A 38 -9.92 -4.54 29.89
C PRO A 38 -10.15 -3.57 31.05
N SER A 39 -9.43 -3.80 32.14
CA SER A 39 -9.45 -2.86 33.26
C SER A 39 -8.69 -1.57 32.94
N ALA A 40 -9.10 -0.45 33.55
CA ALA A 40 -8.40 0.83 33.41
C ALA A 40 -6.92 0.75 33.83
N VAL A 41 -6.60 -0.08 34.82
CA VAL A 41 -5.20 -0.30 35.25
C VAL A 41 -4.38 -0.90 34.13
N GLN A 42 -4.87 -1.96 33.49
CA GLN A 42 -4.18 -2.61 32.39
C GLN A 42 -3.97 -1.68 31.19
N VAL A 43 -4.98 -0.88 30.84
CA VAL A 43 -4.87 0.12 29.76
C VAL A 43 -3.79 1.15 30.06
N ARG A 44 -3.77 1.69 31.29
CA ARG A 44 -2.78 2.70 31.69
C ARG A 44 -1.36 2.16 31.76
N GLU A 45 -1.16 0.90 32.15
CA GLU A 45 0.15 0.24 32.09
C GLU A 45 0.67 0.12 30.65
N ILE A 46 -0.21 -0.24 29.70
CA ILE A 46 0.15 -0.31 28.27
C ILE A 46 0.51 1.09 27.75
N ILE A 47 -0.30 2.09 28.08
CA ILE A 47 -0.02 3.49 27.72
C ILE A 47 1.35 3.92 28.27
N ALA A 48 1.64 3.64 29.54
CA ALA A 48 2.91 4.02 30.17
C ALA A 48 4.11 3.40 29.43
N ARG A 49 4.06 2.09 29.11
CA ARG A 49 5.12 1.43 28.32
C ARG A 49 5.28 2.06 26.93
N SER A 50 4.17 2.38 26.26
CA SER A 50 4.20 3.03 24.95
C SER A 50 4.84 4.41 25.03
N MET A 51 4.54 5.18 26.07
CA MET A 51 5.14 6.50 26.28
C MET A 51 6.65 6.45 26.57
N GLU A 52 7.17 5.30 27.03
CA GLU A 52 8.61 5.02 27.12
C GLU A 52 9.23 4.55 25.78
N LEU A 53 8.49 4.61 24.69
CA LEU A 53 8.89 4.16 23.34
C LEU A 53 9.12 2.64 23.24
N GLN A 54 8.51 1.87 24.12
CA GLN A 54 8.53 0.41 24.02
C GLN A 54 7.48 -0.05 23.00
N PRO A 55 7.83 -0.93 22.06
CA PRO A 55 6.87 -1.49 21.11
C PRO A 55 5.75 -2.24 21.85
N LEU A 56 4.52 -2.04 21.41
CA LEU A 56 3.39 -2.82 21.90
C LEU A 56 3.38 -4.20 21.29
N SER A 57 3.02 -5.21 22.08
CA SER A 57 2.76 -6.56 21.58
C SER A 57 1.38 -6.63 20.87
N VAL A 58 1.12 -7.75 20.21
CA VAL A 58 -0.21 -8.02 19.61
C VAL A 58 -1.28 -8.07 20.69
N GLU A 59 -0.98 -8.66 21.84
CA GLU A 59 -1.85 -8.75 23.00
C GLU A 59 -2.14 -7.37 23.59
N ASP A 60 -1.13 -6.51 23.75
CA ASP A 60 -1.31 -5.12 24.18
C ASP A 60 -2.24 -4.36 23.22
N THR A 61 -2.01 -4.52 21.92
CA THR A 61 -2.85 -3.89 20.88
C THR A 61 -4.30 -4.39 20.96
N ALA A 62 -4.49 -5.69 21.18
CA ALA A 62 -5.83 -6.28 21.34
C ALA A 62 -6.53 -5.80 22.62
N VAL A 63 -5.78 -5.53 23.70
CA VAL A 63 -6.33 -4.89 24.90
C VAL A 63 -6.84 -3.49 24.57
N LEU A 64 -6.03 -2.64 23.93
CA LEU A 64 -6.44 -1.28 23.56
C LEU A 64 -7.63 -1.27 22.60
N ALA A 65 -7.68 -2.22 21.65
CA ALA A 65 -8.78 -2.33 20.67
C ALA A 65 -10.13 -2.74 21.27
N ARG A 66 -10.15 -3.27 22.49
CA ARG A 66 -11.39 -3.69 23.19
C ARG A 66 -11.93 -2.66 24.18
N VAL A 67 -11.25 -1.55 24.34
CA VAL A 67 -11.72 -0.48 25.22
C VAL A 67 -12.96 0.17 24.63
N ASN A 68 -14.04 0.19 25.39
CA ASN A 68 -15.31 0.85 25.02
C ASN A 68 -15.63 2.05 25.92
N ASP A 69 -14.99 2.14 27.07
CA ASP A 69 -15.16 3.27 27.99
C ASP A 69 -14.66 4.58 27.33
N PRO A 70 -15.52 5.61 27.21
CA PRO A 70 -15.15 6.86 26.51
C PRO A 70 -13.99 7.62 27.19
N GLU A 71 -13.86 7.55 28.51
CA GLU A 71 -12.78 8.24 29.24
C GLU A 71 -11.45 7.53 28.94
N MET A 72 -11.43 6.21 28.92
CA MET A 72 -10.24 5.44 28.55
C MET A 72 -9.85 5.63 27.07
N ILE A 73 -10.82 5.73 26.17
CA ILE A 73 -10.56 6.05 24.76
C ILE A 73 -9.88 7.41 24.63
N GLU A 74 -10.33 8.41 25.37
CA GLU A 74 -9.72 9.74 25.35
C GLU A 74 -8.31 9.73 25.94
N GLU A 75 -8.05 8.93 27.00
CA GLU A 75 -6.70 8.73 27.52
C GLU A 75 -5.77 8.12 26.45
N ILE A 76 -6.26 7.11 25.68
CA ILE A 76 -5.51 6.49 24.58
C ILE A 76 -5.18 7.53 23.50
N TYR A 77 -6.17 8.33 23.06
CA TYR A 77 -5.97 9.35 22.04
C TYR A 77 -5.00 10.45 22.49
N THR A 78 -5.12 10.86 23.71
CA THR A 78 -4.21 11.85 24.32
C THR A 78 -2.78 11.31 24.34
N ALA A 79 -2.58 10.08 24.80
CA ALA A 79 -1.28 9.44 24.83
C ALA A 79 -0.70 9.26 23.42
N ALA A 80 -1.52 8.82 22.45
CA ALA A 80 -1.09 8.67 21.05
C ALA A 80 -0.64 10.01 20.44
N SER A 81 -1.36 11.10 20.73
CA SER A 81 -0.99 12.45 20.30
C SER A 81 0.34 12.90 20.88
N GLN A 82 0.54 12.71 22.19
CA GLN A 82 1.79 13.04 22.88
C GLN A 82 2.96 12.18 22.36
N LEU A 83 2.74 10.89 22.15
CA LEU A 83 3.73 9.99 21.61
C LEU A 83 4.16 10.40 20.19
N LYS A 84 3.18 10.74 19.34
CA LYS A 84 3.44 11.27 17.99
C LYS A 84 4.29 12.54 18.05
N GLU A 85 3.97 13.46 18.97
CA GLU A 85 4.74 14.69 19.13
C GLU A 85 6.15 14.42 19.66
N LYS A 86 6.30 13.49 20.62
CA LYS A 86 7.60 13.07 21.16
C LYS A 86 8.51 12.47 20.08
N ILE A 87 7.98 11.66 19.16
CA ILE A 87 8.76 10.98 18.12
C ILE A 87 9.02 11.90 16.92
N TYR A 88 8.00 12.60 16.44
CA TYR A 88 8.04 13.34 15.18
C TYR A 88 8.03 14.84 15.33
N GLY A 89 7.74 15.35 16.52
CA GLY A 89 7.52 16.78 16.77
C GLY A 89 6.32 17.29 15.95
N LYS A 90 6.36 18.56 15.59
CA LYS A 90 5.32 19.24 14.80
C LYS A 90 5.49 19.07 13.28
N ARG A 91 6.36 18.16 12.84
CA ARG A 91 6.62 17.94 11.42
C ARG A 91 5.43 17.25 10.73
N ILE A 92 5.08 17.77 9.57
CA ILE A 92 4.12 17.17 8.65
C ILE A 92 4.89 16.74 7.40
N VAL A 93 4.64 15.52 6.93
CA VAL A 93 5.20 15.02 5.67
C VAL A 93 4.19 15.26 4.58
N LEU A 94 4.53 16.14 3.63
CA LEU A 94 3.75 16.38 2.43
C LEU A 94 4.31 15.55 1.29
N PHE A 95 3.43 14.96 0.50
CA PHE A 95 3.75 14.26 -0.74
C PHE A 95 2.62 14.47 -1.76
N ALA A 96 2.96 14.35 -3.04
CA ALA A 96 1.98 14.38 -4.11
C ALA A 96 1.81 12.99 -4.74
N PRO A 97 0.56 12.55 -5.01
CA PRO A 97 0.35 11.36 -5.83
C PRO A 97 0.66 11.67 -7.30
N LEU A 98 1.34 10.75 -7.97
CA LEU A 98 1.61 10.77 -9.40
C LEU A 98 1.08 9.48 -10.01
N TYR A 99 -0.01 9.56 -10.75
CA TYR A 99 -0.63 8.42 -11.42
C TYR A 99 0.08 8.13 -12.72
N VAL A 100 0.99 7.15 -12.72
CA VAL A 100 1.81 6.81 -13.89
C VAL A 100 1.03 5.95 -14.89
N GLY A 101 0.19 5.07 -14.38
CA GLY A 101 -0.65 4.24 -15.25
C GLY A 101 -1.87 3.68 -14.53
N ASN A 102 -3.03 3.72 -15.21
CA ASN A 102 -4.32 3.31 -14.65
C ASN A 102 -4.94 2.09 -15.33
N MET A 103 -4.18 1.36 -16.16
CA MET A 103 -4.62 0.06 -16.64
C MET A 103 -4.61 -0.92 -15.47
N CYS A 104 -5.68 -1.69 -15.32
CA CYS A 104 -5.81 -2.66 -14.24
C CYS A 104 -6.62 -3.87 -14.71
N VAL A 105 -6.17 -5.06 -14.31
CA VAL A 105 -6.87 -6.33 -14.58
C VAL A 105 -7.91 -6.66 -13.53
N ASN A 106 -7.87 -5.99 -12.38
CA ASN A 106 -8.77 -6.25 -11.26
C ASN A 106 -10.08 -5.47 -11.38
N ASP A 107 -11.10 -5.97 -10.69
CA ASP A 107 -12.42 -5.35 -10.66
C ASP A 107 -12.87 -5.01 -9.23
N CYS A 108 -11.98 -4.37 -8.46
CA CYS A 108 -12.26 -3.93 -7.10
C CYS A 108 -13.42 -2.92 -7.08
N ALA A 109 -14.50 -3.23 -6.38
CA ALA A 109 -15.77 -2.49 -6.45
C ALA A 109 -15.64 -0.99 -6.09
N TYR A 110 -14.67 -0.64 -5.24
CA TYR A 110 -14.42 0.73 -4.77
C TYR A 110 -13.42 1.52 -5.63
N CYS A 111 -12.68 0.85 -6.54
CA CYS A 111 -11.57 1.47 -7.26
C CYS A 111 -12.01 2.05 -8.61
N ALA A 112 -11.64 3.29 -8.89
CA ALA A 112 -11.90 3.88 -10.19
C ALA A 112 -11.17 3.16 -11.34
N PHE A 113 -10.02 2.50 -11.05
CA PHE A 113 -9.23 1.76 -12.05
C PHE A 113 -9.78 0.36 -12.34
N ARG A 114 -10.85 -0.08 -11.69
CA ARG A 114 -11.43 -1.41 -11.95
C ARG A 114 -11.69 -1.64 -13.43
N SER A 115 -11.46 -2.85 -13.89
CA SER A 115 -11.51 -3.22 -15.33
C SER A 115 -12.89 -2.99 -15.97
N SER A 116 -13.96 -3.14 -15.19
CA SER A 116 -15.35 -2.90 -15.62
C SER A 116 -15.71 -1.42 -15.81
N ASN A 117 -14.95 -0.48 -15.22
CA ASN A 117 -15.22 0.95 -15.35
C ASN A 117 -14.81 1.47 -16.73
N LYS A 118 -15.76 1.57 -17.63
CA LYS A 118 -15.55 2.04 -19.02
C LYS A 118 -15.56 3.58 -19.13
N ALA A 119 -15.96 4.30 -18.08
CA ALA A 119 -15.98 5.76 -18.08
C ALA A 119 -14.57 6.38 -17.86
N VAL A 120 -13.63 5.59 -17.33
CA VAL A 120 -12.26 6.08 -17.07
C VAL A 120 -11.40 5.95 -18.33
N HIS A 121 -10.83 7.06 -18.77
CA HIS A 121 -9.81 7.05 -19.81
C HIS A 121 -8.56 6.30 -19.33
N ARG A 122 -8.15 5.27 -20.08
CA ARG A 122 -6.98 4.47 -19.78
C ARG A 122 -5.73 5.11 -20.37
N ALA A 123 -4.77 5.41 -19.53
CA ALA A 123 -3.52 6.04 -19.93
C ALA A 123 -2.33 5.42 -19.18
N THR A 124 -1.19 5.51 -19.82
CA THR A 124 0.13 5.28 -19.23
C THR A 124 1.00 6.42 -19.67
N LEU A 125 1.64 7.12 -18.75
CA LEU A 125 2.53 8.23 -19.07
C LEU A 125 3.75 7.72 -19.84
N SER A 126 4.12 8.44 -20.88
CA SER A 126 5.48 8.30 -21.46
C SER A 126 6.51 8.91 -20.50
N THR A 127 7.79 8.62 -20.72
CA THR A 127 8.88 9.20 -19.93
C THR A 127 8.82 10.73 -19.95
N ASP A 128 8.62 11.33 -21.11
CA ASP A 128 8.54 12.80 -21.25
C ASP A 128 7.34 13.38 -20.51
N GLN A 129 6.18 12.72 -20.59
CA GLN A 129 4.98 13.14 -19.86
C GLN A 129 5.18 13.02 -18.35
N LEU A 130 5.81 11.93 -17.90
CA LEU A 130 6.13 11.72 -16.49
C LEU A 130 7.07 12.82 -15.99
N GLN A 131 8.16 13.09 -16.71
CA GLN A 131 9.11 14.13 -16.35
C GLN A 131 8.47 15.53 -16.34
N ALA A 132 7.60 15.83 -17.29
CA ALA A 132 6.87 17.09 -17.32
C ALA A 132 5.96 17.27 -16.10
N GLN A 133 5.24 16.20 -15.68
CA GLN A 133 4.43 16.23 -14.47
C GLN A 133 5.26 16.35 -13.20
N VAL A 134 6.38 15.65 -13.11
CA VAL A 134 7.33 15.80 -11.99
C VAL A 134 7.84 17.22 -11.88
N ALA A 135 8.23 17.82 -13.00
CA ALA A 135 8.68 19.22 -13.04
C ALA A 135 7.60 20.19 -12.52
N ALA A 136 6.35 20.02 -12.95
CA ALA A 136 5.23 20.83 -12.46
C ALA A 136 4.99 20.66 -10.95
N LEU A 137 5.12 19.42 -10.43
CA LEU A 137 5.01 19.15 -9.00
C LEU A 137 6.16 19.79 -8.21
N GLU A 138 7.38 19.75 -8.75
CA GLU A 138 8.53 20.43 -8.13
C GLU A 138 8.35 21.96 -8.10
N ASP A 139 7.89 22.55 -9.20
CA ASP A 139 7.59 23.99 -9.28
C ASP A 139 6.50 24.38 -8.27
N SER A 140 5.58 23.48 -7.95
CA SER A 140 4.57 23.63 -6.87
C SER A 140 5.13 23.36 -5.46
N GLY A 141 6.42 23.07 -5.31
CA GLY A 141 7.10 22.88 -4.02
C GLY A 141 7.12 21.45 -3.49
N HIS A 142 6.56 20.47 -4.19
CA HIS A 142 6.58 19.07 -3.75
C HIS A 142 7.98 18.46 -3.90
N LYS A 143 8.43 17.79 -2.84
CA LYS A 143 9.74 17.10 -2.81
C LYS A 143 9.61 15.60 -2.55
N ARG A 144 8.40 15.12 -2.40
CA ARG A 144 8.08 13.71 -2.17
C ARG A 144 6.91 13.31 -3.04
N LEU A 145 7.02 12.15 -3.66
CA LEU A 145 5.98 11.59 -4.52
C LEU A 145 5.55 10.22 -4.02
N ILE A 146 4.31 9.87 -4.31
CA ILE A 146 3.87 8.48 -4.36
C ILE A 146 3.42 8.18 -5.78
N MET A 147 4.16 7.30 -6.45
CA MET A 147 3.84 6.86 -7.80
C MET A 147 2.83 5.73 -7.73
N VAL A 148 1.73 5.89 -8.45
CA VAL A 148 0.59 4.96 -8.41
C VAL A 148 0.45 4.25 -9.74
N PHE A 149 0.31 2.92 -9.67
CA PHE A 149 0.11 2.04 -10.81
C PHE A 149 -1.10 1.14 -10.58
N GLY A 150 -1.87 0.89 -11.63
CA GLY A 150 -2.81 -0.23 -11.62
C GLY A 150 -2.07 -1.57 -11.69
N GLU A 151 -2.76 -2.66 -11.48
CA GLU A 151 -2.20 -4.01 -11.67
C GLU A 151 -2.35 -4.44 -13.12
N HIS A 152 -1.25 -4.46 -13.86
CA HIS A 152 -1.23 -4.82 -15.28
C HIS A 152 0.16 -5.31 -15.68
N ALA A 153 0.25 -6.24 -16.64
CA ALA A 153 1.52 -6.78 -17.12
C ALA A 153 2.49 -5.71 -17.69
N ARG A 154 1.96 -4.57 -18.10
CA ARG A 154 2.76 -3.42 -18.56
C ARG A 154 3.55 -2.74 -17.43
N TYR A 155 3.10 -2.85 -16.20
CA TYR A 155 3.70 -2.20 -15.03
C TYR A 155 4.52 -3.21 -14.23
N ASP A 156 5.44 -3.86 -14.92
CA ASP A 156 6.41 -4.75 -14.29
C ASP A 156 7.47 -3.96 -13.47
N ALA A 157 8.32 -4.69 -12.78
CA ALA A 157 9.34 -4.07 -11.93
C ALA A 157 10.33 -3.21 -12.74
N ALA A 158 10.65 -3.61 -13.95
CA ALA A 158 11.56 -2.85 -14.83
C ALA A 158 10.94 -1.52 -15.23
N PHE A 159 9.67 -1.51 -15.69
CA PHE A 159 8.95 -0.29 -16.03
C PHE A 159 8.81 0.65 -14.83
N MET A 160 8.48 0.12 -13.64
CA MET A 160 8.37 0.92 -12.42
C MET A 160 9.73 1.51 -12.02
N ALA A 161 10.81 0.73 -12.08
CA ALA A 161 12.15 1.18 -11.77
C ALA A 161 12.64 2.29 -12.73
N GLU A 162 12.39 2.15 -14.03
CA GLU A 162 12.67 3.15 -15.05
C GLU A 162 11.89 4.44 -14.80
N SER A 163 10.60 4.33 -14.46
CA SER A 163 9.75 5.47 -14.10
C SER A 163 10.31 6.23 -12.88
N VAL A 164 10.78 5.50 -11.86
CA VAL A 164 11.41 6.09 -10.66
C VAL A 164 12.69 6.83 -11.02
N LYS A 165 13.57 6.22 -11.81
CA LYS A 165 14.83 6.85 -12.27
C LYS A 165 14.55 8.10 -13.10
N ALA A 166 13.57 8.04 -14.00
CA ALA A 166 13.15 9.18 -14.80
C ALA A 166 12.61 10.33 -13.94
N ALA A 167 11.85 10.03 -12.88
CA ALA A 167 11.37 11.05 -11.96
C ALA A 167 12.51 11.69 -11.14
N TYR A 168 13.47 10.89 -10.65
CA TYR A 168 14.64 11.43 -9.93
C TYR A 168 15.59 12.23 -10.81
N SER A 169 15.59 12.03 -12.12
CA SER A 169 16.45 12.78 -13.05
C SER A 169 15.97 14.22 -13.29
N VAL A 170 14.71 14.53 -12.95
CA VAL A 170 14.17 15.88 -13.09
C VAL A 170 14.78 16.79 -12.05
N LYS A 171 15.22 17.99 -12.50
CA LYS A 171 15.76 19.04 -11.63
C LYS A 171 15.19 20.38 -12.08
N ARG A 172 14.64 21.14 -11.12
CA ARG A 172 14.04 22.45 -11.37
C ARG A 172 14.64 23.51 -10.42
N GLY A 173 15.41 24.44 -11.01
CA GLY A 173 16.13 25.43 -10.20
C GLY A 173 17.06 24.73 -9.21
N ASN A 174 16.91 25.03 -7.92
CA ASN A 174 17.63 24.39 -6.81
C ASN A 174 16.87 23.19 -6.21
N GLY A 175 15.80 22.73 -6.87
CA GLY A 175 14.93 21.66 -6.40
C GLY A 175 15.20 20.32 -7.03
N GLU A 176 14.83 19.28 -6.30
CA GLU A 176 14.81 17.89 -6.76
C GLU A 176 13.82 17.07 -5.96
N ILE A 177 13.29 16.01 -6.53
CA ILE A 177 12.51 15.02 -5.78
C ILE A 177 13.46 14.25 -4.84
N ARG A 178 13.15 14.25 -3.54
CA ARG A 178 14.00 13.65 -2.51
C ARG A 178 13.56 12.26 -2.10
N ARG A 179 12.32 11.90 -2.36
CA ARG A 179 11.77 10.59 -2.00
C ARG A 179 10.60 10.23 -2.90
N ILE A 180 10.66 9.04 -3.45
CA ILE A 180 9.56 8.42 -4.19
C ILE A 180 9.13 7.16 -3.45
N ASN A 181 7.85 7.08 -3.13
CA ASN A 181 7.20 5.85 -2.71
C ASN A 181 6.44 5.28 -3.91
N ILE A 182 6.18 3.98 -3.89
CA ILE A 182 5.34 3.30 -4.90
C ILE A 182 4.12 2.72 -4.22
N ASN A 183 2.96 2.88 -4.86
CA ASN A 183 1.75 2.13 -4.57
C ASN A 183 1.35 1.34 -5.83
N ALA A 184 1.50 0.04 -5.76
CA ALA A 184 1.21 -0.89 -6.85
C ALA A 184 0.87 -2.28 -6.30
N ALA A 185 0.57 -3.24 -7.19
CA ALA A 185 0.31 -4.63 -6.85
C ALA A 185 1.54 -5.32 -6.23
N PRO A 186 1.35 -6.39 -5.44
CA PRO A 186 2.44 -7.20 -4.92
C PRO A 186 3.37 -7.72 -6.01
N LEU A 187 4.66 -7.79 -5.72
CA LEU A 187 5.70 -8.35 -6.57
C LEU A 187 6.31 -9.59 -5.91
N ASP A 188 7.01 -10.40 -6.68
CA ASP A 188 7.88 -11.42 -6.14
C ASP A 188 9.19 -10.83 -5.56
N HIS A 189 9.95 -11.66 -4.88
CA HIS A 189 11.14 -11.23 -4.17
C HIS A 189 12.23 -10.63 -5.08
N ASP A 190 12.41 -11.15 -6.29
CA ASP A 190 13.45 -10.66 -7.21
C ASP A 190 13.03 -9.34 -7.85
N ASN A 191 11.76 -9.19 -8.16
CA ASN A 191 11.20 -7.93 -8.63
C ASN A 191 11.27 -6.82 -7.56
N TYR A 192 11.09 -7.14 -6.26
CA TYR A 192 11.34 -6.16 -5.19
C TYR A 192 12.80 -5.69 -5.11
N LYS A 193 13.79 -6.54 -5.44
CA LYS A 193 15.20 -6.11 -5.51
C LYS A 193 15.40 -5.05 -6.59
N ILE A 194 14.83 -5.25 -7.78
CA ILE A 194 14.90 -4.29 -8.89
C ILE A 194 14.34 -2.93 -8.45
N ILE A 195 13.19 -2.93 -7.79
CA ILE A 195 12.54 -1.71 -7.29
C ILE A 195 13.39 -1.04 -6.20
N LYS A 196 13.97 -1.82 -5.29
CA LYS A 196 14.86 -1.31 -4.24
C LYS A 196 16.09 -0.61 -4.84
N GLU A 197 16.70 -1.20 -5.86
CA GLU A 197 17.86 -0.64 -6.55
C GLU A 197 17.56 0.67 -7.29
N ALA A 198 16.30 0.91 -7.67
CA ALA A 198 15.86 2.18 -8.21
C ALA A 198 15.84 3.32 -7.17
N GLY A 199 16.05 3.03 -5.89
CA GLY A 199 16.19 4.03 -4.83
C GLY A 199 14.85 4.50 -4.24
N ILE A 200 13.80 3.68 -4.26
CA ILE A 200 12.53 4.04 -3.64
C ILE A 200 12.62 4.16 -2.13
N GLY A 201 11.71 4.94 -1.56
CA GLY A 201 11.57 5.04 -0.11
C GLY A 201 10.78 3.92 0.51
N THR A 202 9.60 3.65 -0.01
CA THR A 202 8.67 2.63 0.50
C THR A 202 7.84 2.08 -0.65
N TYR A 203 7.65 0.77 -0.68
CA TYR A 203 6.64 0.11 -1.49
C TYR A 203 5.41 -0.12 -0.64
N GLN A 204 4.26 0.36 -1.07
CA GLN A 204 3.01 0.33 -0.31
C GLN A 204 2.01 -0.60 -0.97
N ILE A 205 1.50 -1.53 -0.18
CA ILE A 205 0.42 -2.46 -0.56
C ILE A 205 -0.69 -2.28 0.46
N PHE A 206 -1.91 -2.05 -0.02
CA PHE A 206 -3.07 -1.96 0.85
C PHE A 206 -3.76 -3.32 0.94
N GLN A 207 -3.95 -3.83 2.16
CA GLN A 207 -4.73 -5.05 2.39
C GLN A 207 -6.23 -4.79 2.26
N GLU A 208 -6.69 -3.57 2.40
CA GLU A 208 -8.07 -3.11 2.42
C GLU A 208 -8.86 -3.67 3.61
N THR A 209 -8.97 -4.99 3.76
CA THR A 209 -9.60 -5.66 4.90
C THR A 209 -9.10 -7.09 5.03
N TYR A 210 -8.99 -7.57 6.27
CA TYR A 210 -8.73 -8.98 6.59
C TYR A 210 -10.02 -9.80 6.77
N HIS A 211 -11.21 -9.17 6.76
CA HIS A 211 -12.49 -9.86 6.85
C HIS A 211 -12.82 -10.53 5.52
N ARG A 212 -12.61 -11.84 5.43
CA ARG A 212 -12.72 -12.63 4.20
C ARG A 212 -14.02 -12.44 3.40
N PRO A 213 -15.23 -12.44 4.02
CA PRO A 213 -16.46 -12.22 3.28
C PRO A 213 -16.54 -10.82 2.66
N THR A 214 -16.07 -9.79 3.37
CA THR A 214 -16.00 -8.43 2.82
C THR A 214 -14.96 -8.33 1.71
N PHE A 215 -13.78 -8.95 1.88
CA PHE A 215 -12.76 -8.99 0.84
C PHE A 215 -13.30 -9.60 -0.47
N ALA A 216 -13.92 -10.77 -0.39
CA ALA A 216 -14.50 -11.44 -1.56
C ALA A 216 -15.58 -10.60 -2.26
N ARG A 217 -16.42 -9.91 -1.48
CA ARG A 217 -17.47 -9.02 -2.03
C ARG A 217 -16.85 -7.80 -2.73
N MET A 218 -15.79 -7.23 -2.17
CA MET A 218 -15.17 -6.01 -2.69
C MET A 218 -14.19 -6.26 -3.82
N HIS A 219 -13.74 -7.51 -4.01
CA HIS A 219 -12.81 -7.94 -5.06
C HIS A 219 -13.41 -9.09 -5.88
N PRO A 220 -14.50 -8.82 -6.66
CA PRO A 220 -15.26 -9.87 -7.32
C PRO A 220 -14.51 -10.55 -8.48
N ALA A 221 -13.52 -9.90 -9.07
CA ALA A 221 -12.73 -10.44 -10.16
C ALA A 221 -11.33 -9.82 -10.23
N GLY A 222 -10.41 -10.54 -10.87
CA GLY A 222 -9.03 -10.09 -11.07
C GLY A 222 -8.01 -11.13 -10.65
N THR A 223 -6.78 -10.67 -10.40
CA THR A 223 -5.71 -11.53 -9.90
C THR A 223 -6.03 -11.99 -8.48
N PRO A 224 -5.90 -13.29 -8.16
CA PRO A 224 -6.06 -13.77 -6.80
C PRO A 224 -5.10 -13.05 -5.86
N LYS A 225 -5.66 -12.41 -4.82
CA LYS A 225 -4.89 -11.67 -3.80
C LYS A 225 -4.87 -12.40 -2.45
N SER A 226 -5.14 -13.70 -2.47
CA SER A 226 -5.20 -14.56 -1.26
C SER A 226 -3.87 -15.23 -1.00
#